data_e1018d5d7eee57f38916de2c17403881
#
_entry.id   e1018d5d7eee57f38916de2c17403881
#
_cell.length_a   1.000
_cell.length_b   1.000
_cell.length_c   1.000
_cell.angle_alpha   90.00
_cell.angle_beta   90.00
_cell.angle_gamma   90.00
#
_symmetry.space_group_name_H-M   'P 1'
#
loop_
_entity.id
_entity.type
_entity.pdbx_description
1 polymer ?
#
loop_
_entity_poly.entity_id
_entity_poly.type
_entity_poly.pdbx_seq_one_letter_code
_entity_poly.pdbx_strand_id
1 'polypeptide(L)'
;MTDSTAAPRPTAAVDKIKRRADFGPIAARLHAAGTRIALAHGVFDLLHMGHVRHLEEARGHGDCLIVSITPDRFVNKGPGRPVFEELMRAEMLAAMSSVDWVVINDEPTAEAMIETVKPQAYIKGPDYVRAEDDVSGKINVERALVEQYGGQIVFTDDITFSSSELINRHFSPFAPDVRTFIDGMRDAGQKQPLLDLLDRAEGLRVLVVGETVIDEYRYVQPMNKTPKENLVATLYNSAEVFAGGAVLSLIHISEPTRHHVI
;
A
#
# COMPACT_ATOMS: atom_id res chain seq x y z
N MET A 1 16.26 -27.09 37.13
CA MET A 1 15.60 -27.65 35.93
C MET A 1 14.54 -26.67 35.51
N THR A 2 14.92 -25.77 34.60
CA THR A 2 13.98 -24.80 34.03
C THR A 2 13.31 -25.47 32.83
N ASP A 3 12.10 -25.95 33.06
CA ASP A 3 11.24 -26.48 32.01
C ASP A 3 10.76 -25.31 31.13
N SER A 4 11.49 -25.05 30.04
CA SER A 4 11.15 -24.02 29.08
C SER A 4 10.12 -24.58 28.12
N THR A 5 8.85 -24.50 28.49
CA THR A 5 7.69 -24.82 27.62
C THR A 5 7.40 -23.71 26.58
N ALA A 6 8.29 -22.74 26.43
CA ALA A 6 8.16 -21.67 25.43
C ALA A 6 8.30 -22.27 24.02
N ALA A 7 7.33 -21.98 23.14
CA ALA A 7 7.43 -22.38 21.74
C ALA A 7 8.74 -21.85 21.12
N PRO A 8 9.47 -22.64 20.34
CA PRO A 8 10.77 -22.27 19.80
C PRO A 8 10.63 -21.03 18.91
N ARG A 9 11.39 -19.99 19.25
CA ARG A 9 11.51 -18.79 18.42
C ARG A 9 12.51 -19.06 17.29
N PRO A 10 12.22 -18.58 16.07
CA PRO A 10 13.20 -18.63 14.99
C PRO A 10 14.46 -17.86 15.38
N THR A 11 15.63 -18.41 15.09
CA THR A 11 16.91 -17.78 15.40
C THR A 11 17.41 -16.87 14.29
N ALA A 12 17.14 -17.22 13.03
CA ALA A 12 17.48 -16.39 11.89
C ALA A 12 16.29 -15.49 11.49
N ALA A 13 16.58 -14.23 11.09
CA ALA A 13 15.55 -13.28 10.70
C ALA A 13 14.67 -13.82 9.55
N VAL A 14 15.27 -14.47 8.56
CA VAL A 14 14.54 -15.05 7.42
C VAL A 14 13.52 -16.12 7.85
N ASP A 15 13.81 -16.88 8.89
CA ASP A 15 12.93 -17.94 9.39
C ASP A 15 11.67 -17.37 10.08
N LYS A 16 11.72 -16.12 10.54
CA LYS A 16 10.59 -15.40 11.12
C LYS A 16 9.53 -15.03 10.08
N ILE A 17 9.89 -14.95 8.80
CA ILE A 17 8.99 -14.48 7.73
C ILE A 17 8.14 -15.64 7.22
N LYS A 18 6.83 -15.43 7.20
CA LYS A 18 5.84 -16.41 6.69
C LYS A 18 4.79 -15.71 5.83
N ARG A 19 4.14 -16.48 4.96
CA ARG A 19 2.89 -16.07 4.33
C ARG A 19 1.71 -16.42 5.25
N ARG A 20 0.63 -15.64 5.20
CA ARG A 20 -0.55 -15.91 6.03
C ARG A 20 -1.09 -17.34 5.85
N ALA A 21 -1.12 -17.83 4.60
CA ALA A 21 -1.58 -19.18 4.29
C ALA A 21 -0.84 -20.28 5.06
N ASP A 22 0.44 -20.06 5.40
CA ASP A 22 1.29 -21.03 6.10
C ASP A 22 1.33 -20.81 7.61
N PHE A 23 0.70 -19.74 8.11
CA PHE A 23 0.85 -19.32 9.51
C PHE A 23 -0.13 -20.01 10.47
N GLY A 24 -1.26 -20.53 9.98
CA GLY A 24 -2.27 -21.20 10.81
C GLY A 24 -1.72 -22.28 11.75
N PRO A 25 -0.90 -23.24 11.28
CA PRO A 25 -0.28 -24.25 12.14
C PRO A 25 0.67 -23.67 13.19
N ILE A 26 1.33 -22.54 12.92
CA ILE A 26 2.21 -21.87 13.88
C ILE A 26 1.35 -21.22 14.98
N ALA A 27 0.29 -20.49 14.61
CA ALA A 27 -0.64 -19.89 15.55
C ALA A 27 -1.27 -20.95 16.47
N ALA A 28 -1.71 -22.07 15.92
CA ALA A 28 -2.26 -23.18 16.70
C ALA A 28 -1.26 -23.73 17.73
N ARG A 29 0.03 -23.88 17.37
CA ARG A 29 1.08 -24.30 18.33
C ARG A 29 1.33 -23.29 19.42
N LEU A 30 1.32 -21.98 19.09
CA LEU A 30 1.48 -20.90 20.07
C LEU A 30 0.33 -20.94 21.10
N HIS A 31 -0.91 -21.09 20.64
CA HIS A 31 -2.07 -21.24 21.52
C HIS A 31 -2.00 -22.51 22.38
N ALA A 32 -1.64 -23.64 21.80
CA ALA A 32 -1.48 -24.91 22.54
C ALA A 32 -0.41 -24.82 23.65
N ALA A 33 0.62 -23.97 23.45
CA ALA A 33 1.65 -23.69 24.44
C ALA A 33 1.23 -22.61 25.47
N GLY A 34 0.00 -22.08 25.40
CA GLY A 34 -0.48 -21.02 26.27
C GLY A 34 0.20 -19.68 26.07
N THR A 35 0.84 -19.45 24.91
CA THR A 35 1.55 -18.22 24.59
C THR A 35 0.58 -17.08 24.35
N ARG A 36 0.72 -15.98 25.07
CA ARG A 36 -0.07 -14.76 24.82
C ARG A 36 0.48 -14.06 23.58
N ILE A 37 -0.37 -13.86 22.59
CA ILE A 37 0.00 -13.30 21.29
C ILE A 37 -0.40 -11.83 21.23
N ALA A 38 0.58 -10.96 20.93
CA ALA A 38 0.35 -9.61 20.49
C ALA A 38 0.47 -9.55 18.94
N LEU A 39 -0.48 -8.90 18.28
CA LEU A 39 -0.52 -8.69 16.83
C LEU A 39 -0.48 -7.21 16.52
N ALA A 40 0.47 -6.79 15.70
CA ALA A 40 0.47 -5.48 15.04
C ALA A 40 0.27 -5.65 13.55
N HIS A 41 -0.50 -4.77 12.90
CA HIS A 41 -0.73 -4.79 11.46
C HIS A 41 -0.54 -3.40 10.85
N GLY A 42 0.15 -3.34 9.71
CA GLY A 42 0.36 -2.09 8.99
C GLY A 42 1.11 -2.26 7.68
N VAL A 43 1.36 -1.14 7.01
CA VAL A 43 2.16 -1.14 5.78
C VAL A 43 3.65 -1.22 6.10
N PHE A 44 4.13 -0.51 7.12
CA PHE A 44 5.54 -0.44 7.53
C PHE A 44 6.48 -0.11 6.36
N ASP A 45 6.12 0.88 5.56
CA ASP A 45 6.80 1.18 4.30
C ASP A 45 8.24 1.69 4.52
N LEU A 46 8.39 2.78 5.27
CA LEU A 46 9.69 3.30 5.68
C LEU A 46 9.80 3.21 7.19
N LEU A 47 10.61 2.27 7.68
CA LEU A 47 10.83 2.11 9.12
C LEU A 47 11.58 3.31 9.69
N HIS A 48 11.10 3.81 10.83
CA HIS A 48 11.70 4.90 11.61
C HIS A 48 11.57 4.61 13.10
N MET A 49 12.18 5.45 13.95
CA MET A 49 12.20 5.23 15.40
C MET A 49 10.80 5.08 16.03
N GLY A 50 9.78 5.75 15.49
CA GLY A 50 8.39 5.54 15.94
C GLY A 50 7.94 4.09 15.77
N HIS A 51 8.23 3.45 14.62
CA HIS A 51 7.92 2.02 14.46
C HIS A 51 8.71 1.13 15.42
N VAL A 52 10.00 1.46 15.69
CA VAL A 52 10.81 0.69 16.65
C VAL A 52 10.16 0.71 18.03
N ARG A 53 9.85 1.90 18.54
CA ARG A 53 9.23 2.09 19.87
C ARG A 53 7.84 1.45 19.94
N HIS A 54 7.01 1.68 18.89
CA HIS A 54 5.70 1.04 18.77
C HIS A 54 5.79 -0.48 18.91
N LEU A 55 6.74 -1.12 18.21
CA LEU A 55 6.91 -2.58 18.25
C LEU A 55 7.57 -3.07 19.55
N GLU A 56 8.43 -2.26 20.18
CA GLU A 56 8.95 -2.56 21.52
C GLU A 56 7.83 -2.52 22.57
N GLU A 57 6.99 -1.50 22.55
CA GLU A 57 5.82 -1.41 23.42
C GLU A 57 4.83 -2.55 23.14
N ALA A 58 4.52 -2.79 21.85
CA ALA A 58 3.65 -3.91 21.43
C ALA A 58 4.12 -5.26 21.98
N ARG A 59 5.45 -5.48 22.02
CA ARG A 59 6.05 -6.70 22.58
C ARG A 59 5.75 -6.89 24.06
N GLY A 60 5.57 -5.81 24.81
CA GLY A 60 5.20 -5.83 26.23
C GLY A 60 3.80 -6.37 26.52
N HIS A 61 2.92 -6.39 25.52
CA HIS A 61 1.53 -6.86 25.66
C HIS A 61 1.32 -8.36 25.39
N GLY A 62 2.39 -9.09 25.06
CA GLY A 62 2.32 -10.53 24.82
C GLY A 62 3.65 -11.24 25.03
N ASP A 63 3.63 -12.57 25.03
CA ASP A 63 4.81 -13.41 25.10
C ASP A 63 5.41 -13.64 23.69
N CYS A 64 4.65 -13.33 22.65
CA CYS A 64 5.02 -13.43 21.24
C CYS A 64 4.43 -12.22 20.49
N LEU A 65 5.28 -11.47 19.79
CA LEU A 65 4.85 -10.40 18.90
C LEU A 65 4.86 -10.88 17.45
N ILE A 66 3.70 -10.84 16.83
CA ILE A 66 3.50 -11.09 15.41
C ILE A 66 3.26 -9.74 14.73
N VAL A 67 4.02 -9.44 13.70
CA VAL A 67 3.80 -8.26 12.86
C VAL A 67 3.29 -8.71 11.50
N SER A 68 2.10 -8.28 11.14
CA SER A 68 1.52 -8.51 9.82
C SER A 68 1.70 -7.30 8.92
N ILE A 69 2.11 -7.51 7.67
CA ILE A 69 2.28 -6.44 6.70
C ILE A 69 1.28 -6.52 5.55
N THR A 70 0.80 -5.36 5.12
CA THR A 70 -0.03 -5.22 3.93
C THR A 70 0.82 -5.49 2.69
N PRO A 71 0.42 -6.41 1.77
CA PRO A 71 1.13 -6.66 0.52
C PRO A 71 1.15 -5.43 -0.39
N ASP A 72 2.15 -5.33 -1.28
CA ASP A 72 2.35 -4.18 -2.17
C ASP A 72 1.11 -3.87 -3.01
N ARG A 73 0.44 -4.90 -3.55
CA ARG A 73 -0.76 -4.77 -4.38
C ARG A 73 -1.96 -4.08 -3.70
N PHE A 74 -1.94 -3.98 -2.37
CA PHE A 74 -3.00 -3.35 -1.57
C PHE A 74 -2.57 -2.04 -0.92
N VAL A 75 -1.33 -1.60 -1.12
CA VAL A 75 -0.86 -0.32 -0.59
C VAL A 75 -1.37 0.83 -1.45
N ASN A 76 -2.38 1.54 -0.95
CA ASN A 76 -2.94 2.71 -1.61
C ASN A 76 -2.55 3.99 -0.86
N LYS A 77 -1.29 4.41 -1.00
CA LYS A 77 -0.73 5.61 -0.35
C LYS A 77 -0.21 6.65 -1.35
N GLY A 78 -0.65 6.55 -2.61
CA GLY A 78 -0.27 7.44 -3.69
C GLY A 78 0.90 6.94 -4.55
N PRO A 79 1.29 7.70 -5.59
CA PRO A 79 2.32 7.31 -6.54
C PRO A 79 3.68 7.03 -5.86
N GLY A 80 4.39 5.99 -6.33
CA GLY A 80 5.68 5.60 -5.79
C GLY A 80 5.64 4.95 -4.41
N ARG A 81 4.48 4.45 -3.98
CA ARG A 81 4.30 3.75 -2.70
C ARG A 81 3.81 2.31 -2.90
N PRO A 82 4.32 1.33 -2.13
CA PRO A 82 5.33 1.50 -1.08
C PRO A 82 6.73 1.78 -1.68
N VAL A 83 7.61 2.42 -0.89
CA VAL A 83 9.01 2.68 -1.28
C VAL A 83 9.80 1.37 -1.29
N PHE A 84 9.54 0.49 -0.32
CA PHE A 84 10.16 -0.83 -0.21
C PHE A 84 9.14 -1.93 -0.48
N GLU A 85 9.52 -2.88 -1.32
CA GLU A 85 8.73 -4.08 -1.62
C GLU A 85 8.45 -4.91 -0.37
N GLU A 86 7.36 -5.67 -0.38
CA GLU A 86 6.87 -6.43 0.78
C GLU A 86 7.92 -7.33 1.43
N LEU A 87 8.81 -7.95 0.64
CA LEU A 87 9.88 -8.80 1.19
C LEU A 87 10.93 -7.97 1.94
N MET A 88 11.35 -6.83 1.39
CA MET A 88 12.31 -5.94 2.05
C MET A 88 11.73 -5.39 3.35
N ARG A 89 10.46 -5.00 3.36
CA ARG A 89 9.76 -4.56 4.58
C ARG A 89 9.68 -5.66 5.62
N ALA A 90 9.40 -6.90 5.18
CA ALA A 90 9.37 -8.06 6.06
C ALA A 90 10.75 -8.37 6.65
N GLU A 91 11.83 -8.31 5.87
CA GLU A 91 13.19 -8.54 6.32
C GLU A 91 13.64 -7.50 7.37
N MET A 92 13.34 -6.22 7.15
CA MET A 92 13.65 -5.16 8.11
C MET A 92 12.94 -5.38 9.45
N LEU A 93 11.65 -5.76 9.43
CA LEU A 93 10.88 -6.08 10.62
C LEU A 93 11.39 -7.35 11.32
N ALA A 94 11.73 -8.38 10.56
CA ALA A 94 12.25 -9.64 11.08
C ALA A 94 13.63 -9.49 11.76
N ALA A 95 14.42 -8.50 11.35
CA ALA A 95 15.70 -8.18 11.97
C ALA A 95 15.55 -7.52 13.36
N MET A 96 14.35 -7.03 13.70
CA MET A 96 14.11 -6.41 15.01
C MET A 96 14.02 -7.48 16.11
N SER A 97 14.68 -7.22 17.25
CA SER A 97 14.67 -8.13 18.39
C SER A 97 13.32 -8.25 19.08
N SER A 98 12.49 -7.19 18.99
CA SER A 98 11.13 -7.16 19.54
C SER A 98 10.15 -8.03 18.75
N VAL A 99 10.44 -8.38 17.50
CA VAL A 99 9.54 -9.11 16.60
C VAL A 99 9.88 -10.59 16.57
N ASP A 100 8.91 -11.44 16.90
CA ASP A 100 9.08 -12.91 16.87
C ASP A 100 8.70 -13.49 15.51
N TRP A 101 7.66 -12.95 14.87
CA TRP A 101 7.20 -13.38 13.55
C TRP A 101 6.77 -12.20 12.70
N VAL A 102 7.04 -12.30 11.40
CA VAL A 102 6.52 -11.39 10.38
C VAL A 102 5.67 -12.17 9.41
N VAL A 103 4.45 -11.70 9.18
CA VAL A 103 3.51 -12.37 8.28
C VAL A 103 3.13 -11.44 7.14
N ILE A 104 3.46 -11.85 5.93
CA ILE A 104 2.97 -11.16 4.74
C ILE A 104 1.50 -11.58 4.53
N ASN A 105 0.60 -10.62 4.71
CA ASN A 105 -0.83 -10.84 4.52
C ASN A 105 -1.14 -11.09 3.03
N ASP A 106 -2.29 -11.65 2.74
CA ASP A 106 -2.79 -11.84 1.37
C ASP A 106 -4.07 -11.04 1.10
N GLU A 107 -4.54 -10.31 2.13
CA GLU A 107 -5.73 -9.47 2.09
C GLU A 107 -5.37 -8.00 2.36
N PRO A 108 -6.24 -7.04 1.93
CA PRO A 108 -6.00 -5.61 2.14
C PRO A 108 -6.16 -5.16 3.60
N THR A 109 -6.77 -5.98 4.45
CA THR A 109 -7.13 -5.65 5.84
C THR A 109 -6.54 -6.64 6.84
N ALA A 110 -6.59 -6.28 8.13
CA ALA A 110 -6.09 -7.14 9.20
C ALA A 110 -7.05 -8.30 9.58
N GLU A 111 -8.29 -8.26 9.13
CA GLU A 111 -9.35 -9.18 9.57
C GLU A 111 -8.94 -10.65 9.42
N ALA A 112 -8.48 -11.04 8.23
CA ALA A 112 -8.03 -12.41 7.99
C ALA A 112 -6.83 -12.83 8.86
N MET A 113 -5.96 -11.88 9.23
CA MET A 113 -4.88 -12.13 10.18
C MET A 113 -5.37 -12.28 11.61
N ILE A 114 -6.35 -11.46 12.04
CA ILE A 114 -6.97 -11.55 13.36
C ILE A 114 -7.64 -12.93 13.51
N GLU A 115 -8.38 -13.38 12.49
CA GLU A 115 -9.00 -14.71 12.47
C GLU A 115 -7.98 -15.85 12.54
N THR A 116 -6.87 -15.72 11.80
CA THR A 116 -5.81 -16.74 11.78
C THR A 116 -5.06 -16.81 13.10
N VAL A 117 -4.76 -15.64 13.70
CA VAL A 117 -3.87 -15.51 14.86
C VAL A 117 -4.66 -15.54 16.18
N LYS A 118 -5.87 -14.99 16.21
CA LYS A 118 -6.70 -14.83 17.43
C LYS A 118 -5.91 -14.22 18.58
N PRO A 119 -5.39 -13.00 18.41
CA PRO A 119 -4.47 -12.40 19.37
C PRO A 119 -5.19 -12.02 20.66
N GLN A 120 -4.49 -12.09 21.81
CA GLN A 120 -4.95 -11.55 23.09
C GLN A 120 -4.82 -10.03 23.13
N ALA A 121 -3.84 -9.46 22.40
CA ALA A 121 -3.68 -8.02 22.25
C ALA A 121 -3.48 -7.67 20.76
N TYR A 122 -4.37 -6.83 20.21
CA TYR A 122 -4.20 -6.25 18.89
C TYR A 122 -3.73 -4.81 19.03
N ILE A 123 -2.52 -4.53 18.52
CA ILE A 123 -1.81 -3.28 18.80
C ILE A 123 -1.98 -2.32 17.64
N LYS A 124 -2.41 -1.10 17.95
CA LYS A 124 -2.56 0.02 17.02
C LYS A 124 -1.73 1.21 17.45
N GLY A 125 -1.32 2.01 16.49
CA GLY A 125 -0.66 3.29 16.77
C GLY A 125 -1.63 4.35 17.34
N PRO A 126 -1.11 5.46 17.88
CA PRO A 126 -1.92 6.52 18.47
C PRO A 126 -2.86 7.22 17.47
N ASP A 127 -2.56 7.16 16.18
CA ASP A 127 -3.38 7.72 15.10
C ASP A 127 -4.82 7.15 15.04
N TYR A 128 -5.06 6.02 15.72
CA TYR A 128 -6.34 5.31 15.74
C TYR A 128 -7.11 5.43 17.05
N VAL A 129 -6.64 6.26 18.01
CA VAL A 129 -7.28 6.42 19.34
C VAL A 129 -8.68 7.00 19.22
N ARG A 130 -8.91 7.90 18.25
CA ARG A 130 -10.23 8.43 17.95
C ARG A 130 -10.78 7.74 16.70
N ALA A 131 -11.95 7.15 16.79
CA ALA A 131 -12.62 6.52 15.66
C ALA A 131 -12.85 7.50 14.48
N GLU A 132 -12.92 8.80 14.78
CA GLU A 132 -13.05 9.90 13.82
C GLU A 132 -11.75 10.13 13.02
N ASP A 133 -10.59 9.73 13.56
CA ASP A 133 -9.28 9.84 12.91
C ASP A 133 -8.98 8.60 12.02
N ASP A 134 -9.81 7.54 12.10
CA ASP A 134 -9.68 6.36 11.25
C ASP A 134 -10.20 6.63 9.84
N VAL A 135 -9.30 7.10 8.97
CA VAL A 135 -9.58 7.37 7.54
C VAL A 135 -10.08 6.10 6.81
N SER A 136 -9.79 4.90 7.35
CA SER A 136 -10.22 3.63 6.76
C SER A 136 -11.62 3.20 7.22
N GLY A 137 -12.13 3.71 8.35
CA GLY A 137 -13.40 3.33 8.97
C GLY A 137 -13.43 1.88 9.51
N LYS A 138 -12.29 1.19 9.57
CA LYS A 138 -12.21 -0.26 9.83
C LYS A 138 -11.94 -0.62 11.29
N ILE A 139 -11.53 0.33 12.11
CA ILE A 139 -11.16 0.06 13.52
C ILE A 139 -12.26 -0.62 14.31
N ASN A 140 -13.53 -0.27 14.05
CA ASN A 140 -14.67 -0.87 14.74
C ASN A 140 -14.91 -2.33 14.33
N VAL A 141 -14.66 -2.68 13.06
CA VAL A 141 -14.76 -4.05 12.56
C VAL A 141 -13.65 -4.91 13.15
N GLU A 142 -12.40 -4.41 13.12
CA GLU A 142 -11.26 -5.09 13.71
C GLU A 142 -11.44 -5.28 15.23
N ARG A 143 -11.98 -4.27 15.93
CA ARG A 143 -12.30 -4.34 17.37
C ARG A 143 -13.29 -5.45 17.67
N ALA A 144 -14.43 -5.46 16.99
CA ALA A 144 -15.46 -6.47 17.20
C ALA A 144 -14.92 -7.89 16.96
N LEU A 145 -14.07 -8.04 15.93
CA LEU A 145 -13.47 -9.32 15.60
C LEU A 145 -12.45 -9.78 16.66
N VAL A 146 -11.60 -8.90 17.17
CA VAL A 146 -10.66 -9.20 18.24
C VAL A 146 -11.38 -9.59 19.52
N GLU A 147 -12.41 -8.84 19.91
CA GLU A 147 -13.24 -9.12 21.09
C GLU A 147 -14.00 -10.44 20.97
N GLN A 148 -14.47 -10.80 19.77
CA GLN A 148 -15.10 -12.11 19.48
C GLN A 148 -14.17 -13.28 19.84
N TYR A 149 -12.86 -13.13 19.67
CA TYR A 149 -11.86 -14.14 20.02
C TYR A 149 -11.29 -13.97 21.44
N GLY A 150 -11.87 -13.09 22.26
CA GLY A 150 -11.47 -12.89 23.65
C GLY A 150 -10.23 -12.03 23.83
N GLY A 151 -9.79 -11.32 22.78
CA GLY A 151 -8.71 -10.36 22.83
C GLY A 151 -9.20 -8.93 23.06
N GLN A 152 -8.24 -7.99 23.08
CA GLN A 152 -8.52 -6.56 23.21
C GLN A 152 -7.64 -5.73 22.27
N ILE A 153 -8.12 -4.53 21.88
CA ILE A 153 -7.28 -3.55 21.19
C ILE A 153 -6.50 -2.77 22.23
N VAL A 154 -5.22 -2.56 21.95
CA VAL A 154 -4.31 -1.73 22.75
C VAL A 154 -3.72 -0.66 21.84
N PHE A 155 -3.75 0.58 22.28
CA PHE A 155 -3.11 1.70 21.58
C PHE A 155 -1.79 2.02 22.24
N THR A 156 -0.75 2.23 21.43
CA THR A 156 0.56 2.67 21.92
C THR A 156 0.61 4.19 22.02
N ASP A 157 1.45 4.68 22.94
CA ASP A 157 1.49 6.10 23.33
C ASP A 157 2.68 6.86 22.69
N ASP A 158 3.18 6.41 21.53
CA ASP A 158 4.41 6.97 20.99
C ASP A 158 4.21 8.25 20.16
N ILE A 159 5.31 9.02 20.06
CA ILE A 159 5.39 10.26 19.27
C ILE A 159 5.08 9.94 17.80
N THR A 160 4.07 10.61 17.27
CA THR A 160 3.61 10.48 15.87
C THR A 160 4.67 10.95 14.87
N PHE A 161 5.59 10.07 14.49
CA PHE A 161 6.34 10.24 13.26
C PHE A 161 5.64 9.45 12.16
N SER A 162 4.94 10.12 11.26
CA SER A 162 4.34 9.46 10.11
C SER A 162 5.41 9.22 9.03
N SER A 163 5.60 7.94 8.63
CA SER A 163 6.42 7.61 7.44
C SER A 163 5.97 8.41 6.23
N SER A 164 4.65 8.63 6.09
CA SER A 164 4.07 9.44 5.03
C SER A 164 4.52 10.90 5.11
N GLU A 165 4.59 11.48 6.30
CA GLU A 165 5.07 12.84 6.49
C GLU A 165 6.56 12.98 6.15
N LEU A 166 7.40 12.04 6.63
CA LEU A 166 8.83 12.03 6.32
C LEU A 166 9.07 11.90 4.81
N ILE A 167 8.36 10.97 4.15
CA ILE A 167 8.49 10.76 2.71
C ILE A 167 7.98 11.99 1.95
N ASN A 168 6.82 12.51 2.28
CA ASN A 168 6.28 13.70 1.62
C ASN A 168 7.16 14.94 1.82
N ARG A 169 7.84 15.04 2.96
CA ARG A 169 8.75 16.15 3.26
C ARG A 169 10.09 16.04 2.56
N HIS A 170 10.67 14.83 2.47
CA HIS A 170 12.04 14.61 2.01
C HIS A 170 12.16 13.92 0.66
N PHE A 171 11.14 13.20 0.23
CA PHE A 171 11.10 12.41 -1.01
C PHE A 171 9.89 12.77 -1.88
N SER A 172 9.53 14.08 -1.91
CA SER A 172 8.41 14.52 -2.75
C SER A 172 8.62 14.12 -4.21
N PRO A 173 7.65 13.44 -4.84
CA PRO A 173 7.71 13.13 -6.27
C PRO A 173 7.55 14.38 -7.16
N PHE A 174 7.22 15.52 -6.56
CA PHE A 174 6.99 16.76 -7.28
C PHE A 174 8.25 17.62 -7.33
N ALA A 175 8.48 18.28 -8.46
CA ALA A 175 9.50 19.30 -8.60
C ALA A 175 9.27 20.46 -7.60
N PRO A 176 10.33 21.18 -7.17
CA PRO A 176 10.21 22.19 -6.10
C PRO A 176 9.19 23.29 -6.37
N ASP A 177 9.04 23.72 -7.61
CA ASP A 177 8.08 24.73 -8.08
C ASP A 177 6.63 24.22 -7.95
N VAL A 178 6.38 22.99 -8.37
CA VAL A 178 5.07 22.31 -8.22
C VAL A 178 4.72 22.17 -6.74
N ARG A 179 5.69 21.79 -5.91
CA ARG A 179 5.49 21.68 -4.46
C ARG A 179 5.12 23.03 -3.85
N THR A 180 5.85 24.09 -4.20
CA THR A 180 5.56 25.46 -3.73
C THR A 180 4.13 25.88 -4.12
N PHE A 181 3.71 25.56 -5.34
CA PHE A 181 2.35 25.84 -5.81
C PHE A 181 1.29 25.08 -4.98
N ILE A 182 1.48 23.75 -4.77
CA ILE A 182 0.56 22.92 -3.99
C ILE A 182 0.48 23.39 -2.53
N ASP A 183 1.62 23.72 -1.92
CA ASP A 183 1.67 24.24 -0.55
C ASP A 183 0.94 25.58 -0.44
N GLY A 184 1.13 26.49 -1.40
CA GLY A 184 0.39 27.75 -1.46
C GLY A 184 -1.12 27.56 -1.60
N MET A 185 -1.56 26.59 -2.39
CA MET A 185 -2.99 26.26 -2.52
C MET A 185 -3.57 25.69 -1.22
N ARG A 186 -2.81 24.83 -0.54
CA ARG A 186 -3.22 24.26 0.74
C ARG A 186 -3.35 25.33 1.81
N ASP A 187 -2.34 26.21 1.93
CA ASP A 187 -2.31 27.28 2.92
C ASP A 187 -3.42 28.32 2.68
N ALA A 188 -3.82 28.51 1.42
CA ALA A 188 -4.97 29.33 1.02
C ALA A 188 -6.33 28.61 1.19
N GLY A 189 -6.36 27.38 1.70
CA GLY A 189 -7.60 26.62 1.89
C GLY A 189 -8.32 26.21 0.61
N GLN A 190 -7.60 26.13 -0.52
CA GLN A 190 -8.19 25.91 -1.86
C GLN A 190 -8.67 24.46 -2.09
N LYS A 191 -8.42 23.52 -1.18
CA LYS A 191 -8.80 22.11 -1.36
C LYS A 191 -10.32 21.95 -1.55
N GLN A 192 -11.12 22.47 -0.60
CA GLN A 192 -12.58 22.31 -0.68
C GLN A 192 -13.18 23.06 -1.87
N PRO A 193 -12.82 24.33 -2.15
CA PRO A 193 -13.28 25.01 -3.36
C PRO A 193 -13.02 24.26 -4.67
N LEU A 194 -11.87 23.56 -4.76
CA LEU A 194 -11.55 22.74 -5.94
C LEU A 194 -12.43 21.50 -6.04
N LEU A 195 -12.67 20.81 -4.92
CA LEU A 195 -13.57 19.66 -4.88
C LEU A 195 -15.00 20.07 -5.27
N ASP A 196 -15.49 21.17 -4.71
CA ASP A 196 -16.83 21.72 -5.05
C ASP A 196 -16.94 22.10 -6.55
N LEU A 197 -15.82 22.50 -7.16
CA LEU A 197 -15.75 22.81 -8.59
C LEU A 197 -15.84 21.54 -9.44
N LEU A 198 -15.18 20.46 -9.01
CA LEU A 198 -15.26 19.15 -9.66
C LEU A 198 -16.68 18.58 -9.56
N ASP A 199 -17.31 18.65 -8.38
CA ASP A 199 -18.69 18.18 -8.19
C ASP A 199 -19.66 18.96 -9.08
N ARG A 200 -19.47 20.28 -9.21
CA ARG A 200 -20.28 21.12 -10.12
C ARG A 200 -20.05 20.82 -11.60
N ALA A 201 -18.84 20.33 -11.95
CA ALA A 201 -18.52 19.97 -13.32
C ALA A 201 -19.18 18.66 -13.76
N GLU A 202 -19.55 17.77 -12.84
CA GLU A 202 -20.16 16.46 -13.14
C GLU A 202 -21.47 16.57 -13.94
N GLY A 203 -22.23 17.65 -13.76
CA GLY A 203 -23.49 17.90 -14.47
C GLY A 203 -23.34 18.72 -15.75
N LEU A 204 -22.16 19.11 -16.17
CA LEU A 204 -21.97 19.97 -17.33
C LEU A 204 -22.17 19.22 -18.64
N ARG A 205 -22.88 19.87 -19.57
CA ARG A 205 -22.95 19.43 -20.96
C ARG A 205 -21.83 20.10 -21.74
N VAL A 206 -20.88 19.32 -22.20
CA VAL A 206 -19.69 19.80 -22.92
C VAL A 206 -19.83 19.54 -24.41
N LEU A 207 -19.65 20.59 -25.23
CA LEU A 207 -19.48 20.45 -26.67
C LEU A 207 -18.01 20.49 -27.03
N VAL A 208 -17.51 19.39 -27.59
CA VAL A 208 -16.13 19.32 -28.10
C VAL A 208 -16.15 19.64 -29.59
N VAL A 209 -15.41 20.66 -30.01
CA VAL A 209 -15.24 21.07 -31.40
C VAL A 209 -13.77 20.88 -31.78
N GLY A 210 -13.52 20.09 -32.81
CA GLY A 210 -12.17 19.84 -33.28
C GLY A 210 -12.14 18.83 -34.41
N GLU A 211 -10.97 18.66 -35.01
CA GLU A 211 -10.78 17.67 -36.09
C GLU A 211 -10.62 16.25 -35.50
N THR A 212 -11.21 15.30 -36.20
CA THR A 212 -10.95 13.88 -35.97
C THR A 212 -9.68 13.49 -36.73
N VAL A 213 -8.67 13.04 -36.01
CA VAL A 213 -7.44 12.52 -36.59
C VAL A 213 -7.46 11.00 -36.48
N ILE A 214 -7.11 10.32 -37.54
CA ILE A 214 -6.91 8.87 -37.54
C ILE A 214 -5.44 8.61 -37.79
N ASP A 215 -4.78 8.07 -36.77
CA ASP A 215 -3.37 7.71 -36.83
C ASP A 215 -3.25 6.26 -37.26
N GLU A 216 -2.59 6.01 -38.42
CA GLU A 216 -2.29 4.67 -38.92
C GLU A 216 -0.80 4.38 -38.72
N TYR A 217 -0.49 3.45 -37.82
CA TYR A 217 0.86 2.93 -37.62
C TYR A 217 1.09 1.72 -38.46
N ARG A 218 2.01 1.82 -39.46
CA ARG A 218 2.39 0.72 -40.33
C ARG A 218 3.68 0.09 -39.87
N TYR A 219 3.60 -1.12 -39.40
CA TYR A 219 4.77 -1.92 -39.03
C TYR A 219 5.39 -2.54 -40.26
N VAL A 220 6.66 -2.22 -40.49
CA VAL A 220 7.38 -2.62 -41.68
C VAL A 220 8.75 -3.20 -41.33
N GLN A 221 9.20 -4.17 -42.10
CA GLN A 221 10.57 -4.68 -42.03
C GLN A 221 11.45 -3.95 -43.06
N PRO A 222 12.52 -3.28 -42.64
CA PRO A 222 13.41 -2.63 -43.61
C PRO A 222 14.14 -3.67 -44.49
N MET A 223 14.14 -3.41 -45.78
CA MET A 223 14.88 -4.15 -46.78
C MET A 223 16.11 -3.33 -47.20
N ASN A 224 16.79 -3.77 -48.22
CA ASN A 224 17.94 -3.03 -48.78
C ASN A 224 17.51 -1.75 -49.50
N LYS A 225 18.48 -0.86 -49.76
CA LYS A 225 18.27 0.31 -50.60
C LYS A 225 17.88 -0.08 -52.03
N THR A 226 16.94 0.65 -52.60
CA THR A 226 16.57 0.45 -54.01
C THR A 226 17.72 0.86 -54.91
N PRO A 227 18.00 0.13 -55.99
CA PRO A 227 19.13 0.43 -56.88
C PRO A 227 18.99 1.76 -57.65
N LYS A 228 17.79 2.26 -57.83
CA LYS A 228 17.47 3.42 -58.68
C LYS A 228 17.27 4.73 -57.91
N GLU A 229 16.94 4.64 -56.62
CA GLU A 229 16.63 5.80 -55.80
C GLU A 229 17.22 5.60 -54.39
N ASN A 230 17.56 6.71 -53.70
CA ASN A 230 18.14 6.66 -52.39
C ASN A 230 17.04 6.44 -51.29
N LEU A 231 16.20 5.42 -51.53
CA LEU A 231 15.10 5.01 -50.64
C LEU A 231 15.36 3.63 -50.06
N VAL A 232 14.90 3.40 -48.83
CA VAL A 232 14.90 2.08 -48.21
C VAL A 232 13.57 1.40 -48.54
N ALA A 233 13.66 0.25 -49.28
CA ALA A 233 12.49 -0.59 -49.48
C ALA A 233 12.05 -1.23 -48.15
N THR A 234 10.76 -1.33 -47.94
CA THR A 234 10.21 -1.92 -46.73
C THR A 234 9.18 -3.01 -47.08
N LEU A 235 9.20 -4.08 -46.31
CA LEU A 235 8.17 -5.11 -46.38
C LEU A 235 7.09 -4.81 -45.34
N TYR A 236 5.85 -4.65 -45.79
CA TYR A 236 4.71 -4.43 -44.91
C TYR A 236 4.40 -5.69 -44.09
N ASN A 237 4.21 -5.53 -42.77
CA ASN A 237 3.82 -6.62 -41.88
C ASN A 237 2.36 -6.45 -41.38
N SER A 238 2.04 -5.31 -40.80
CA SER A 238 0.72 -5.03 -40.23
C SER A 238 0.48 -3.53 -40.12
N ALA A 239 -0.75 -3.15 -39.84
CA ALA A 239 -1.10 -1.79 -39.44
C ALA A 239 -2.05 -1.80 -38.25
N GLU A 240 -1.94 -0.78 -37.43
CA GLU A 240 -2.87 -0.47 -36.34
C GLU A 240 -3.41 0.92 -36.54
N VAL A 241 -4.68 1.13 -36.19
CA VAL A 241 -5.38 2.40 -36.37
C VAL A 241 -5.86 2.89 -35.03
N PHE A 242 -5.52 4.14 -34.71
CA PHE A 242 -5.89 4.80 -33.46
C PHE A 242 -6.70 6.06 -33.77
N ALA A 243 -7.66 6.34 -32.86
CA ALA A 243 -8.38 7.59 -32.89
C ALA A 243 -7.60 8.69 -32.17
N GLY A 244 -7.39 9.81 -32.86
CA GLY A 244 -6.71 10.99 -32.33
C GLY A 244 -7.60 12.24 -32.34
N GLY A 245 -7.02 13.39 -32.02
CA GLY A 245 -7.71 14.68 -32.06
C GLY A 245 -8.90 14.74 -31.10
N ALA A 246 -10.02 15.27 -31.58
CA ALA A 246 -11.25 15.45 -30.78
C ALA A 246 -11.82 14.13 -30.25
N VAL A 247 -11.69 13.03 -31.01
CA VAL A 247 -12.20 11.70 -30.60
C VAL A 247 -11.42 11.17 -29.39
N LEU A 248 -10.08 11.29 -29.38
CA LEU A 248 -9.25 10.90 -28.25
C LEU A 248 -9.61 11.71 -26.98
N SER A 249 -9.83 13.02 -27.14
CA SER A 249 -10.25 13.88 -26.03
C SER A 249 -11.61 13.44 -25.45
N LEU A 250 -12.56 13.05 -26.31
CA LEU A 250 -13.88 12.55 -25.87
C LEU A 250 -13.76 11.26 -25.06
N ILE A 251 -12.91 10.32 -25.48
CA ILE A 251 -12.68 9.07 -24.73
C ILE A 251 -12.18 9.37 -23.31
N HIS A 252 -11.20 10.27 -23.15
CA HIS A 252 -10.66 10.63 -21.85
C HIS A 252 -11.66 11.40 -20.96
N ILE A 253 -12.58 12.16 -21.53
CA ILE A 253 -13.61 12.92 -20.79
C ILE A 253 -14.78 12.04 -20.39
N SER A 254 -15.22 11.15 -21.27
CA SER A 254 -16.45 10.36 -21.08
C SER A 254 -16.21 9.00 -20.37
N GLU A 255 -14.99 8.44 -20.42
CA GLU A 255 -14.64 7.16 -19.80
C GLU A 255 -13.35 7.23 -18.95
N PRO A 256 -13.26 8.14 -17.97
CA PRO A 256 -12.02 8.34 -17.22
C PRO A 256 -11.61 7.14 -16.33
N THR A 257 -12.50 6.17 -16.13
CA THR A 257 -12.28 5.05 -15.24
C THR A 257 -11.67 3.81 -15.91
N ARG A 258 -11.57 3.79 -17.24
CA ARG A 258 -10.86 2.72 -17.95
C ARG A 258 -9.36 3.05 -18.04
N HIS A 259 -8.66 2.86 -16.92
CA HIS A 259 -7.20 2.78 -16.96
C HIS A 259 -6.79 1.51 -17.71
N HIS A 260 -6.46 1.64 -18.97
CA HIS A 260 -5.59 0.67 -19.61
C HIS A 260 -4.19 0.91 -19.04
N VAL A 261 -3.79 0.06 -18.09
CA VAL A 261 -2.39 -0.09 -17.73
C VAL A 261 -1.72 -0.70 -18.96
N ILE A 262 -0.90 0.09 -19.64
CA ILE A 262 0.03 -0.40 -20.66
C ILE A 262 1.25 -0.95 -19.93
#